data_46248774c950bbb2907e03887753988c
#
_entry.id   46248774c950bbb2907e03887753988c
#
_cell.length_a   1.000
_cell.length_b   1.000
_cell.length_c   1.000
_cell.angle_alpha   90.00
_cell.angle_beta   90.00
_cell.angle_gamma   90.00
#
_symmetry.space_group_name_H-M   'P 1'
#
loop_
_entity.id
_entity.type
_entity.pdbx_description
1 polymer ?
#
loop_
_entity_poly.entity_id
_entity_poly.type
_entity_poly.pdbx_seq_one_letter_code
_entity_poly.pdbx_strand_id
1 'polypeptide(L)'
;MSEIKIKCPTCGKVLRLNETPNINAASFTCPVCKEKHVVGNCQRYNPAPQPSAPSSEETQYGGASPMQSGGDETRIGTAPQAKVGVLVDAHGVTYQLAVGFNTIGRKASSSTASVQIATDDRTMSRNHAVIEVRNAGGQLLHILNNGANKNPSYLNNALVNQGDQLILNNGDRLKMGNTILTFKK
;
A
#
# COMPACT_ATOMS: atom_id res chain seq x y z
N MET A 1 -26.22 12.00 -14.20
CA MET A 1 -26.34 10.55 -13.94
C MET A 1 -25.33 10.19 -12.88
N SER A 2 -25.79 9.65 -11.76
CA SER A 2 -24.90 9.28 -10.67
C SER A 2 -24.19 7.98 -11.01
N GLU A 3 -22.89 7.89 -10.70
CA GLU A 3 -22.08 6.67 -10.82
C GLU A 3 -21.86 6.05 -9.44
N ILE A 4 -21.98 4.73 -9.36
CA ILE A 4 -21.56 3.98 -8.20
C ILE A 4 -20.26 3.25 -8.49
N LYS A 5 -19.41 3.15 -7.50
CA LYS A 5 -18.19 2.31 -7.55
C LYS A 5 -18.40 1.08 -6.69
N ILE A 6 -18.14 -0.08 -7.23
CA ILE A 6 -18.23 -1.36 -6.53
C ILE A 6 -16.93 -2.12 -6.66
N LYS A 7 -16.65 -2.94 -5.65
CA LYS A 7 -15.49 -3.83 -5.65
C LYS A 7 -15.95 -5.24 -6.03
N CYS A 8 -15.32 -5.84 -7.05
CA CYS A 8 -15.58 -7.22 -7.42
C CYS A 8 -15.20 -8.16 -6.26
N PRO A 9 -16.09 -9.03 -5.77
CA PRO A 9 -15.79 -9.90 -4.64
C PRO A 9 -14.72 -10.95 -4.95
N THR A 10 -14.59 -11.37 -6.21
CA THR A 10 -13.61 -12.39 -6.63
C THR A 10 -12.21 -11.82 -6.84
N CYS A 11 -12.06 -10.71 -7.59
CA CYS A 11 -10.74 -10.20 -7.97
C CYS A 11 -10.39 -8.85 -7.34
N GLY A 12 -11.29 -8.26 -6.54
CA GLY A 12 -11.06 -6.98 -5.87
C GLY A 12 -11.05 -5.75 -6.79
N LYS A 13 -11.24 -5.91 -8.11
CA LYS A 13 -11.25 -4.80 -9.06
C LYS A 13 -12.39 -3.84 -8.77
N VAL A 14 -12.08 -2.54 -8.73
CA VAL A 14 -13.09 -1.48 -8.61
C VAL A 14 -13.68 -1.20 -9.98
N LEU A 15 -15.00 -1.30 -10.09
CA LEU A 15 -15.78 -1.07 -11.29
C LEU A 15 -16.69 0.14 -11.10
N ARG A 16 -16.90 0.89 -12.16
CA ARG A 16 -17.86 2.00 -12.20
C ARG A 16 -19.11 1.54 -12.91
N LEU A 17 -20.25 1.76 -12.31
CA LEU A 17 -21.54 1.43 -12.87
C LEU A 17 -22.43 2.66 -12.79
N ASN A 18 -23.27 2.87 -13.81
CA ASN A 18 -24.29 3.92 -13.76
C ASN A 18 -25.37 3.53 -12.78
N GLU A 19 -25.70 4.44 -11.88
CA GLU A 19 -26.75 4.23 -10.88
C GLU A 19 -28.12 4.22 -11.55
N THR A 20 -28.85 3.14 -11.35
CA THR A 20 -30.24 2.97 -11.80
C THR A 20 -31.12 2.60 -10.61
N PRO A 21 -32.44 2.86 -10.63
CA PRO A 21 -33.33 2.61 -9.50
C PRO A 21 -33.25 1.20 -8.92
N ASN A 22 -32.93 0.20 -9.73
CA ASN A 22 -32.83 -1.21 -9.32
C ASN A 22 -31.42 -1.77 -9.42
N ILE A 23 -30.38 -0.92 -9.32
CA ILE A 23 -28.98 -1.32 -9.50
C ILE A 23 -28.55 -2.48 -8.61
N ASN A 24 -29.08 -2.61 -7.41
CA ASN A 24 -28.71 -3.67 -6.46
C ASN A 24 -29.15 -5.09 -6.96
N ALA A 25 -30.22 -5.17 -7.75
CA ALA A 25 -30.68 -6.42 -8.35
C ALA A 25 -29.98 -6.72 -9.70
N ALA A 26 -29.28 -5.75 -10.27
CA ALA A 26 -28.58 -5.91 -11.53
C ALA A 26 -27.40 -6.86 -11.41
N SER A 27 -27.20 -7.70 -12.43
CA SER A 27 -26.02 -8.54 -12.53
C SER A 27 -25.03 -7.94 -13.54
N PHE A 28 -23.74 -8.12 -13.28
CA PHE A 28 -22.66 -7.72 -14.20
C PHE A 28 -21.63 -8.83 -14.30
N THR A 29 -20.92 -8.86 -15.41
CA THR A 29 -19.75 -9.73 -15.59
C THR A 29 -18.50 -8.90 -15.39
N CYS A 30 -17.64 -9.30 -14.43
CA CYS A 30 -16.39 -8.60 -14.19
C CYS A 30 -15.47 -8.70 -15.41
N PRO A 31 -14.97 -7.60 -15.98
CA PRO A 31 -14.13 -7.64 -17.17
C PRO A 31 -12.74 -8.26 -16.90
N VAL A 32 -12.35 -8.38 -15.63
CA VAL A 32 -11.04 -8.90 -15.24
C VAL A 32 -11.08 -10.40 -14.96
N CYS A 33 -11.95 -10.87 -14.05
CA CYS A 33 -12.04 -12.29 -13.71
C CYS A 33 -13.11 -13.04 -14.49
N LYS A 34 -13.93 -12.34 -15.30
CA LYS A 34 -15.05 -12.87 -16.11
C LYS A 34 -16.15 -13.56 -15.29
N GLU A 35 -16.10 -13.46 -13.98
CA GLU A 35 -17.14 -13.94 -13.08
C GLU A 35 -18.38 -13.05 -13.08
N LYS A 36 -19.56 -13.68 -12.97
CA LYS A 36 -20.86 -13.00 -12.92
C LYS A 36 -21.25 -12.74 -11.47
N HIS A 37 -21.56 -11.48 -11.15
CA HIS A 37 -21.95 -11.05 -9.82
C HIS A 37 -23.24 -10.24 -9.84
N VAL A 38 -23.95 -10.20 -8.71
CA VAL A 38 -25.06 -9.28 -8.47
C VAL A 38 -24.52 -8.06 -7.73
N VAL A 39 -24.87 -6.86 -8.18
CA VAL A 39 -24.35 -5.60 -7.62
C VAL A 39 -24.64 -5.47 -6.12
N GLY A 40 -25.81 -5.93 -5.66
CA GLY A 40 -26.17 -5.90 -4.25
C GLY A 40 -25.27 -6.74 -3.32
N ASN A 41 -24.58 -7.74 -3.87
CA ASN A 41 -23.63 -8.59 -3.13
C ASN A 41 -22.19 -8.03 -3.18
N CYS A 42 -21.97 -6.92 -3.86
CA CYS A 42 -20.66 -6.30 -3.99
C CYS A 42 -20.49 -5.16 -3.00
N GLN A 43 -19.30 -5.05 -2.43
CA GLN A 43 -18.99 -3.94 -1.54
C GLN A 43 -18.95 -2.63 -2.32
N ARG A 44 -19.75 -1.63 -1.93
CA ARG A 44 -19.68 -0.29 -2.49
C ARG A 44 -18.34 0.34 -2.12
N TYR A 45 -17.62 0.81 -3.12
CA TYR A 45 -16.36 1.54 -2.93
C TYR A 45 -16.69 3.01 -2.80
N ASN A 46 -16.64 3.52 -1.56
CA ASN A 46 -16.70 4.94 -1.29
C ASN A 46 -15.27 5.42 -1.05
N PRO A 47 -14.67 6.19 -1.97
CA PRO A 47 -13.37 6.78 -1.68
C PRO A 47 -13.55 7.69 -0.48
N ALA A 48 -12.76 7.50 0.58
CA ALA A 48 -12.70 8.46 1.68
C ALA A 48 -12.43 9.86 1.08
N PRO A 49 -13.07 10.94 1.59
CA PRO A 49 -12.82 12.27 1.10
C PRO A 49 -11.32 12.54 1.21
N GLN A 50 -10.67 12.82 0.06
CA GLN A 50 -9.31 13.32 0.04
C GLN A 50 -9.33 14.66 0.81
N PRO A 51 -8.41 14.86 1.77
CA PRO A 51 -8.23 16.20 2.32
C PRO A 51 -7.83 17.12 1.17
N SER A 52 -8.69 18.07 0.86
CA SER A 52 -8.40 19.16 -0.06
C SER A 52 -7.14 19.88 0.43
N ALA A 53 -6.18 20.04 -0.45
CA ALA A 53 -5.00 20.86 -0.21
C ALA A 53 -5.44 22.26 0.24
N PRO A 54 -4.81 22.84 1.27
CA PRO A 54 -5.09 24.23 1.63
C PRO A 54 -4.64 25.14 0.50
N SER A 55 -5.57 25.94 -0.03
CA SER A 55 -5.27 27.07 -0.89
C SER A 55 -4.46 28.08 -0.07
N SER A 56 -3.30 28.46 -0.60
CA SER A 56 -2.47 29.54 -0.12
C SER A 56 -3.24 30.86 -0.15
N GLU A 57 -3.58 31.39 1.00
CA GLU A 57 -3.82 32.80 1.20
C GLU A 57 -2.66 33.39 1.99
N GLU A 58 -1.93 34.22 1.29
CA GLU A 58 -0.87 35.06 1.75
C GLU A 58 -1.43 36.12 2.69
N THR A 59 -0.96 36.17 3.94
CA THR A 59 -1.09 37.35 4.77
C THR A 59 0.23 37.62 5.48
N GLN A 60 0.91 38.64 4.95
CA GLN A 60 2.05 39.33 5.60
C GLN A 60 1.59 40.01 6.88
N TYR A 61 2.35 39.84 7.96
CA TYR A 61 2.67 40.88 8.97
C TYR A 61 3.88 40.37 9.77
N GLY A 62 4.87 41.01 9.78
CA GLY A 62 5.81 41.92 10.25
C GLY A 62 6.20 41.78 11.71
N GLY A 63 7.53 41.54 11.94
CA GLY A 63 8.29 42.24 12.99
C GLY A 63 8.52 41.52 14.32
N ALA A 64 9.84 41.36 14.58
CA ALA A 64 10.55 41.41 15.86
C ALA A 64 10.81 40.10 16.64
N SER A 65 12.05 39.64 16.57
CA SER A 65 12.80 38.95 17.64
C SER A 65 13.29 39.95 18.70
N PRO A 66 13.93 39.57 19.83
CA PRO A 66 14.23 38.30 20.42
C PRO A 66 13.93 38.24 21.96
N MET A 67 13.97 37.09 22.61
CA MET A 67 14.76 36.87 23.82
C MET A 67 14.64 35.44 24.35
N GLN A 68 15.81 34.95 24.77
CA GLN A 68 16.11 33.69 25.43
C GLN A 68 15.37 33.52 26.76
N SER A 69 15.00 32.32 27.13
CA SER A 69 15.61 31.55 28.22
C SER A 69 14.71 30.40 28.71
N GLY A 70 15.34 29.34 29.10
CA GLY A 70 14.84 28.49 30.17
C GLY A 70 14.15 27.19 29.73
N GLY A 71 14.93 26.12 29.86
CA GLY A 71 14.53 24.75 29.68
C GLY A 71 13.27 24.35 30.39
N ASP A 72 12.53 23.53 29.71
CA ASP A 72 11.86 22.39 30.29
C ASP A 72 11.68 21.36 29.18
N GLU A 73 12.50 20.33 29.22
CA GLU A 73 12.35 19.16 28.35
C GLU A 73 11.09 18.42 28.79
N THR A 74 9.94 18.88 28.36
CA THR A 74 8.76 18.05 28.36
C THR A 74 8.97 16.95 27.33
N ARG A 75 9.55 15.83 27.74
CA ARG A 75 9.50 14.58 27.00
C ARG A 75 8.02 14.24 26.79
N ILE A 76 7.47 14.69 25.68
CA ILE A 76 6.23 14.13 25.16
C ILE A 76 6.57 12.67 24.88
N GLY A 77 6.07 11.81 25.75
CA GLY A 77 6.20 10.36 25.58
C GLY A 77 5.65 10.02 24.21
N THR A 78 6.57 9.67 23.30
CA THR A 78 6.22 9.11 22.01
C THR A 78 5.41 7.87 22.32
N ALA A 79 4.10 7.89 22.05
CA ALA A 79 3.29 6.69 22.10
C ALA A 79 4.04 5.60 21.34
N PRO A 80 4.12 4.35 21.86
CA PRO A 80 4.84 3.29 21.19
C PRO A 80 4.30 3.18 19.77
N GLN A 81 5.10 3.61 18.79
CA GLN A 81 4.73 3.47 17.38
C GLN A 81 4.57 1.96 17.16
N ALA A 82 3.33 1.55 16.86
CA ALA A 82 3.07 0.17 16.50
C ALA A 82 4.10 -0.23 15.45
N LYS A 83 4.87 -1.28 15.73
CA LYS A 83 5.90 -1.76 14.79
C LYS A 83 5.20 -2.10 13.49
N VAL A 84 5.36 -1.24 12.49
CA VAL A 84 4.64 -1.36 11.21
C VAL A 84 5.15 -2.53 10.38
N GLY A 85 6.30 -3.10 10.77
CA GLY A 85 6.96 -4.17 10.05
C GLY A 85 8.08 -3.65 9.16
N VAL A 86 9.01 -4.55 8.84
CA VAL A 86 10.21 -4.25 8.06
C VAL A 86 10.51 -5.37 7.07
N LEU A 87 11.21 -5.04 6.01
CA LEU A 87 11.87 -6.01 5.15
C LEU A 87 13.36 -6.01 5.48
N VAL A 88 13.96 -7.17 5.57
CA VAL A 88 15.39 -7.35 5.85
C VAL A 88 16.01 -8.12 4.70
N ASP A 89 17.08 -7.59 4.10
CA ASP A 89 17.81 -8.28 3.03
C ASP A 89 18.83 -9.30 3.58
N ALA A 90 19.52 -9.98 2.66
CA ALA A 90 20.53 -10.99 3.00
C ALA A 90 21.77 -10.40 3.74
N HIS A 91 21.98 -9.08 3.66
CA HIS A 91 23.07 -8.37 4.33
C HIS A 91 22.64 -7.78 5.67
N GLY A 92 21.38 -7.99 6.09
CA GLY A 92 20.83 -7.47 7.34
C GLY A 92 20.36 -6.01 7.25
N VAL A 93 20.37 -5.41 6.05
CA VAL A 93 19.82 -4.07 5.86
C VAL A 93 18.31 -4.10 6.03
N THR A 94 17.80 -3.14 6.81
CA THR A 94 16.40 -3.06 7.18
C THR A 94 15.71 -1.95 6.41
N TYR A 95 14.58 -2.27 5.81
CA TYR A 95 13.73 -1.35 5.06
C TYR A 95 12.38 -1.22 5.75
N GLN A 96 12.07 -0.04 6.29
CA GLN A 96 10.86 0.22 7.06
C GLN A 96 9.63 0.27 6.14
N LEU A 97 8.53 -0.31 6.62
CA LEU A 97 7.21 -0.15 6.00
C LEU A 97 6.43 0.96 6.71
N ALA A 98 5.57 1.63 5.98
CA ALA A 98 4.60 2.59 6.51
C ALA A 98 3.18 2.03 6.42
N VAL A 99 2.25 2.57 7.21
CA VAL A 99 0.82 2.28 7.04
C VAL A 99 0.38 2.78 5.67
N GLY A 100 -0.42 1.99 4.95
CA GLY A 100 -0.85 2.25 3.59
C GLY A 100 -0.07 1.44 2.56
N PHE A 101 0.08 1.97 1.35
CA PHE A 101 0.72 1.27 0.23
C PHE A 101 2.22 1.55 0.18
N ASN A 102 3.01 0.49 0.26
CA ASN A 102 4.45 0.51 0.14
C ASN A 102 4.83 -0.15 -1.20
N THR A 103 5.28 0.62 -2.16
CA THR A 103 5.81 0.09 -3.42
C THR A 103 7.24 -0.35 -3.20
N ILE A 104 7.52 -1.64 -3.41
CA ILE A 104 8.84 -2.25 -3.21
C ILE A 104 9.53 -2.39 -4.56
N GLY A 105 10.77 -1.95 -4.66
CA GLY A 105 11.52 -2.07 -5.90
C GLY A 105 13.01 -1.84 -5.75
N ARG A 106 13.76 -2.18 -6.79
CA ARG A 106 15.21 -1.96 -6.83
C ARG A 106 15.53 -0.46 -6.84
N LYS A 107 16.49 -0.06 -6.03
CA LYS A 107 17.00 1.32 -6.00
C LYS A 107 17.64 1.68 -7.36
N ALA A 108 17.20 2.79 -7.93
CA ALA A 108 17.75 3.38 -9.16
C ALA A 108 17.37 4.84 -9.23
N SER A 109 18.08 5.65 -10.02
CA SER A 109 17.78 7.09 -10.22
C SER A 109 16.36 7.36 -10.73
N SER A 110 15.80 6.41 -11.50
CA SER A 110 14.44 6.47 -12.05
C SER A 110 13.44 5.56 -11.31
N SER A 111 13.76 5.08 -10.10
CA SER A 111 12.84 4.31 -9.27
C SER A 111 11.87 5.26 -8.58
N THR A 112 10.57 4.93 -8.64
CA THR A 112 9.49 5.61 -7.92
C THR A 112 8.98 4.79 -6.73
N ALA A 113 9.65 3.67 -6.42
CA ALA A 113 9.30 2.86 -5.27
C ALA A 113 9.49 3.64 -3.96
N SER A 114 8.51 3.54 -3.06
CA SER A 114 8.61 4.16 -1.73
C SER A 114 9.61 3.41 -0.83
N VAL A 115 9.78 2.11 -1.06
CA VAL A 115 10.77 1.27 -0.38
C VAL A 115 11.76 0.77 -1.44
N GLN A 116 12.93 1.40 -1.48
CA GLN A 116 13.96 1.12 -2.48
C GLN A 116 15.01 0.19 -1.89
N ILE A 117 15.10 -1.01 -2.47
CA ILE A 117 16.06 -2.03 -2.06
C ILE A 117 17.40 -1.79 -2.74
N ALA A 118 18.45 -1.66 -1.94
CA ALA A 118 19.82 -1.50 -2.42
C ALA A 118 20.35 -2.87 -2.89
N THR A 119 20.18 -3.15 -4.19
CA THR A 119 20.62 -4.40 -4.82
C THR A 119 21.08 -4.14 -6.25
N ASP A 120 22.08 -4.86 -6.71
CA ASP A 120 22.55 -4.85 -8.10
C ASP A 120 21.75 -5.82 -8.99
N ASP A 121 20.81 -6.54 -8.41
CA ASP A 121 19.95 -7.48 -9.12
C ASP A 121 19.03 -6.76 -10.12
N ARG A 122 19.41 -6.81 -11.39
CA ARG A 122 18.61 -6.21 -12.49
C ARG A 122 17.34 -7.00 -12.80
N THR A 123 17.19 -8.20 -12.27
CA THR A 123 15.96 -8.98 -12.40
C THR A 123 14.87 -8.50 -11.45
N MET A 124 15.24 -7.79 -10.37
CA MET A 124 14.28 -7.05 -9.56
C MET A 124 13.84 -5.76 -10.26
N SER A 125 12.56 -5.60 -10.52
CA SER A 125 12.00 -4.40 -11.13
C SER A 125 12.12 -3.19 -10.19
N ARG A 126 12.16 -1.96 -10.75
CA ARG A 126 12.16 -0.70 -9.99
C ARG A 126 10.86 -0.48 -9.19
N ASN A 127 9.75 -1.03 -9.69
CA ASN A 127 8.47 -1.19 -9.00
C ASN A 127 8.09 -2.66 -9.17
N HIS A 128 8.43 -3.51 -8.19
CA HIS A 128 8.29 -4.95 -8.31
C HIS A 128 6.98 -5.45 -7.69
N ALA A 129 6.70 -5.05 -6.46
CA ALA A 129 5.50 -5.45 -5.74
C ALA A 129 5.00 -4.32 -4.86
N VAL A 130 3.81 -4.48 -4.32
CA VAL A 130 3.23 -3.55 -3.33
C VAL A 130 2.90 -4.31 -2.06
N ILE A 131 3.31 -3.80 -0.91
CA ILE A 131 2.86 -4.28 0.39
C ILE A 131 1.89 -3.24 0.96
N GLU A 132 0.61 -3.61 1.05
CA GLU A 132 -0.39 -2.82 1.74
C GLU A 132 -0.36 -3.12 3.23
N VAL A 133 -0.20 -2.11 4.06
CA VAL A 133 -0.28 -2.22 5.51
C VAL A 133 -1.53 -1.49 5.98
N ARG A 134 -2.48 -2.22 6.55
CA ARG A 134 -3.74 -1.67 7.05
C ARG A 134 -4.07 -2.15 8.45
N ASN A 135 -4.79 -1.32 9.20
CA ASN A 135 -5.33 -1.72 10.49
C ASN A 135 -6.59 -2.58 10.29
N ALA A 136 -6.63 -3.74 10.91
CA ALA A 136 -7.75 -4.66 10.92
C ALA A 136 -8.02 -5.07 12.38
N GLY A 137 -9.00 -4.43 13.01
CA GLY A 137 -9.39 -4.75 14.39
C GLY A 137 -8.29 -4.53 15.43
N GLY A 138 -7.49 -3.45 15.28
CA GLY A 138 -6.38 -3.13 16.20
C GLY A 138 -5.06 -3.83 15.89
N GLN A 139 -5.03 -4.70 14.88
CA GLN A 139 -3.81 -5.35 14.40
C GLN A 139 -3.43 -4.86 13.01
N LEU A 140 -2.12 -4.76 12.75
CA LEU A 140 -1.63 -4.44 11.40
C LEU A 140 -1.60 -5.70 10.54
N LEU A 141 -2.34 -5.64 9.45
CA LEU A 141 -2.36 -6.64 8.40
C LEU A 141 -1.45 -6.19 7.26
N HIS A 142 -0.57 -7.08 6.82
CA HIS A 142 0.37 -6.85 5.72
C HIS A 142 -0.01 -7.72 4.55
N ILE A 143 -0.32 -7.13 3.41
CA ILE A 143 -0.81 -7.82 2.22
C ILE A 143 0.16 -7.57 1.08
N LEU A 144 0.80 -8.63 0.61
CA LEU A 144 1.61 -8.60 -0.60
C LEU A 144 0.70 -8.63 -1.82
N ASN A 145 0.85 -7.63 -2.67
CA ASN A 145 0.19 -7.55 -3.97
C ASN A 145 1.27 -7.64 -5.06
N ASN A 146 1.20 -8.66 -5.90
CA ASN A 146 2.14 -8.82 -7.00
C ASN A 146 1.66 -8.11 -8.27
N GLY A 147 2.51 -7.31 -8.86
CA GLY A 147 2.25 -6.57 -10.10
C GLY A 147 2.56 -7.36 -11.36
N ALA A 148 2.44 -6.68 -12.51
CA ALA A 148 2.87 -7.21 -13.81
C ALA A 148 4.40 -7.06 -13.95
N ASN A 149 5.16 -8.04 -13.47
CA ASN A 149 6.61 -8.06 -13.54
C ASN A 149 7.11 -9.01 -14.62
N LYS A 150 8.24 -8.66 -15.24
CA LYS A 150 8.91 -9.57 -16.20
C LYS A 150 9.47 -10.82 -15.50
N ASN A 151 9.94 -10.65 -14.28
CA ASN A 151 10.52 -11.72 -13.48
C ASN A 151 9.58 -12.09 -12.34
N PRO A 152 9.50 -13.38 -12.00
CA PRO A 152 8.54 -13.87 -11.02
C PRO A 152 8.88 -13.42 -9.59
N SER A 153 7.84 -13.35 -8.77
CA SER A 153 7.93 -13.21 -7.32
C SER A 153 7.57 -14.53 -6.66
N TYR A 154 8.19 -14.80 -5.52
CA TYR A 154 7.88 -15.98 -4.71
C TYR A 154 7.70 -15.58 -3.24
N LEU A 155 6.75 -16.20 -2.58
CA LEU A 155 6.56 -16.14 -1.14
C LEU A 155 6.82 -17.53 -0.56
N ASN A 156 7.83 -17.67 0.30
CA ASN A 156 8.24 -18.94 0.88
C ASN A 156 8.44 -20.06 -0.17
N ASN A 157 9.07 -19.72 -1.29
CA ASN A 157 9.31 -20.56 -2.48
C ASN A 157 8.05 -20.90 -3.32
N ALA A 158 6.86 -20.47 -2.93
CA ALA A 158 5.65 -20.58 -3.74
C ALA A 158 5.57 -19.41 -4.73
N LEU A 159 5.28 -19.69 -6.00
CA LEU A 159 5.11 -18.66 -7.03
C LEU A 159 3.92 -17.76 -6.67
N VAL A 160 4.12 -16.46 -6.77
CA VAL A 160 3.07 -15.45 -6.59
C VAL A 160 2.66 -14.95 -7.96
N ASN A 161 1.43 -15.23 -8.36
CA ASN A 161 0.93 -14.82 -9.66
C ASN A 161 0.59 -13.32 -9.68
N GLN A 162 0.48 -12.77 -10.87
CA GLN A 162 0.03 -11.39 -11.02
C GLN A 162 -1.40 -11.24 -10.49
N GLY A 163 -1.60 -10.24 -9.63
CA GLY A 163 -2.88 -9.94 -9.00
C GLY A 163 -3.19 -10.73 -7.72
N ASP A 164 -2.31 -11.66 -7.33
CA ASP A 164 -2.44 -12.35 -6.05
C ASP A 164 -2.29 -11.36 -4.89
N GLN A 165 -3.10 -11.58 -3.85
CA GLN A 165 -3.06 -10.84 -2.58
C GLN A 165 -2.79 -11.82 -1.44
N LEU A 166 -1.59 -11.81 -0.90
CA LEU A 166 -1.15 -12.76 0.11
C LEU A 166 -0.85 -12.07 1.42
N ILE A 167 -1.35 -12.61 2.52
CA ILE A 167 -1.05 -12.08 3.87
C ILE A 167 0.37 -12.50 4.23
N LEU A 168 1.18 -11.51 4.66
CA LEU A 168 2.53 -11.73 5.15
C LEU A 168 2.54 -12.00 6.65
N ASN A 169 3.25 -13.03 7.05
CA ASN A 169 3.50 -13.40 8.42
C ASN A 169 4.96 -13.13 8.80
N ASN A 170 5.21 -12.95 10.09
CA ASN A 170 6.56 -12.74 10.59
C ASN A 170 7.50 -13.89 10.18
N GLY A 171 8.61 -13.56 9.56
CA GLY A 171 9.57 -14.54 9.05
C GLY A 171 9.37 -14.96 7.60
N ASP A 172 8.31 -14.51 6.93
CA ASP A 172 8.07 -14.84 5.52
C ASP A 172 9.21 -14.34 4.62
N ARG A 173 9.60 -15.18 3.67
CA ARG A 173 10.66 -14.89 2.70
C ARG A 173 10.05 -14.52 1.35
N LEU A 174 10.35 -13.30 0.92
CA LEU A 174 9.95 -12.79 -0.39
C LEU A 174 11.16 -12.84 -1.32
N LYS A 175 11.03 -13.53 -2.44
CA LYS A 175 12.02 -13.49 -3.52
C LYS A 175 11.44 -12.68 -4.68
N MET A 176 12.11 -11.61 -5.06
CA MET A 176 11.73 -10.68 -6.14
C MET A 176 12.87 -10.63 -7.16
N GLY A 177 12.72 -11.34 -8.28
CA GLY A 177 13.84 -11.68 -9.15
C GLY A 177 14.78 -12.61 -8.41
N ASN A 178 16.05 -12.23 -8.25
CA ASN A 178 17.04 -12.97 -7.45
C ASN A 178 17.24 -12.38 -6.03
N THR A 179 16.63 -11.24 -5.74
CA THR A 179 16.73 -10.58 -4.44
C THR A 179 15.79 -11.24 -3.43
N ILE A 180 16.32 -11.59 -2.27
CA ILE A 180 15.56 -12.22 -1.19
C ILE A 180 15.45 -11.23 -0.02
N LEU A 181 14.21 -11.04 0.44
CA LEU A 181 13.87 -10.21 1.59
C LEU A 181 13.12 -11.06 2.61
N THR A 182 13.39 -10.84 3.89
CA THR A 182 12.64 -11.46 5.00
C THR A 182 11.74 -10.42 5.63
N PHE A 183 10.44 -10.69 5.72
CA PHE A 183 9.49 -9.83 6.42
C PHE A 183 9.55 -10.07 7.92
N LYS A 184 9.61 -8.98 8.73
CA LYS A 184 9.58 -9.01 10.19
C LYS A 184 8.62 -7.95 10.74
N LYS A 185 7.88 -8.28 11.80
CA LYS A 185 7.01 -7.38 12.55
C LYS A 185 7.15 -7.55 14.06
#